data_35795488a7489e16f7da43dbe55dc5e1
#
_entry.id   35795488a7489e16f7da43dbe55dc5e1
#
_cell.length_a   1.000
_cell.length_b   1.000
_cell.length_c   1.000
_cell.angle_alpha   90.00
_cell.angle_beta   90.00
_cell.angle_gamma   90.00
#
_symmetry.space_group_name_H-M   'P 1'
#
loop_
_entity.id
_entity.type
_entity.pdbx_description
1 polymer ?
#
loop_
_entity_poly.entity_id
_entity_poly.type
_entity_poly.pdbx_seq_one_letter_code
_entity_poly.pdbx_strand_id
1 'polypeptide(L)'
;MFGRETRMLLRHYLEQGTSKSALARKLGVHRDTIHRWIREGELDRDLDGEPVRYGPRRAVPTKLDAYKAIIETRLAAYPQLSAVRLLAEIRAAGFEGSYTQLKAFVRQVRPVPPPEPVIRFETAAGHQAQVDFARFVFPWGVRYALLVVLGYSRLLWCRFYQRQDMRTLIDGLEDAFRSFGGVPQELLFDQMKAVITRDLRLQGGALVRNLEFLRFAHHWSFTPRACRPYRAQTKGKVERPVRYLRDNFVYGRSFGNDADLDQQRRRWLDDVANVRVHATTRERPRDRFDRDERLLLHALAPRPYTSVLVPEAPRRPSHSAVPRPLVAVEKRSLAVYARLTGGLA
;
A
#
# COMPACT_ATOMS: atom_id res chain seq x y z
N MET A 1 34.60 -1.61 -21.61
CA MET A 1 33.97 -2.39 -22.70
C MET A 1 34.49 -1.78 -24.01
N PHE A 2 35.05 -2.54 -24.92
CA PHE A 2 35.57 -2.02 -26.17
C PHE A 2 34.41 -1.71 -27.14
N GLY A 3 34.36 -0.46 -27.62
CA GLY A 3 33.28 0.02 -28.48
C GLY A 3 33.39 -0.42 -29.95
N ARG A 4 32.41 -0.03 -30.77
CA ARG A 4 32.36 -0.26 -32.22
C ARG A 4 33.62 0.27 -32.94
N GLU A 5 34.06 1.46 -32.57
CA GLU A 5 35.26 2.10 -33.14
C GLU A 5 36.50 1.22 -33.01
N THR A 6 36.74 0.64 -31.82
CA THR A 6 37.87 -0.24 -31.59
C THR A 6 37.83 -1.49 -32.48
N ARG A 7 36.65 -2.06 -32.74
CA ARG A 7 36.50 -3.23 -33.61
C ARG A 7 36.69 -2.88 -35.09
N MET A 8 36.17 -1.72 -35.52
CA MET A 8 36.36 -1.23 -36.87
C MET A 8 37.85 -0.96 -37.16
N LEU A 9 38.54 -0.28 -36.24
CA LEU A 9 39.98 -0.03 -36.36
C LEU A 9 40.78 -1.32 -36.34
N LEU A 10 40.38 -2.30 -35.50
CA LEU A 10 41.02 -3.60 -35.47
C LEU A 10 40.92 -4.33 -36.80
N ARG A 11 39.71 -4.36 -37.40
CA ARG A 11 39.45 -4.95 -38.70
C ARG A 11 40.28 -4.29 -39.80
N HIS A 12 40.21 -2.98 -39.88
CA HIS A 12 40.94 -2.20 -40.87
C HIS A 12 42.45 -2.47 -40.84
N TYR A 13 43.06 -2.46 -39.65
CA TYR A 13 44.50 -2.72 -39.54
C TYR A 13 44.88 -4.19 -39.75
N LEU A 14 44.00 -5.14 -39.50
CA LEU A 14 44.20 -6.54 -39.83
C LEU A 14 44.22 -6.74 -41.36
N GLU A 15 43.30 -6.08 -42.08
CA GLU A 15 43.26 -6.08 -43.56
C GLU A 15 44.53 -5.47 -44.17
N GLN A 16 45.14 -4.50 -43.48
CA GLN A 16 46.43 -3.93 -43.87
C GLN A 16 47.67 -4.79 -43.47
N GLY A 17 47.47 -5.99 -42.96
CA GLY A 17 48.57 -6.91 -42.63
C GLY A 17 49.29 -6.60 -41.29
N THR A 18 48.71 -5.71 -40.43
CA THR A 18 49.32 -5.40 -39.14
C THR A 18 49.23 -6.60 -38.19
N SER A 19 50.31 -6.97 -37.53
CA SER A 19 50.32 -8.13 -36.63
C SER A 19 49.43 -7.95 -35.41
N LYS A 20 48.78 -9.06 -34.97
CA LYS A 20 47.87 -9.06 -33.80
C LYS A 20 48.54 -8.55 -32.52
N SER A 21 49.86 -8.79 -32.37
CA SER A 21 50.62 -8.30 -31.22
C SER A 21 50.86 -6.78 -31.27
N ALA A 22 51.04 -6.22 -32.47
CA ALA A 22 51.19 -4.77 -32.67
C ALA A 22 49.82 -4.08 -32.41
N LEU A 23 48.71 -4.70 -32.86
CA LEU A 23 47.35 -4.21 -32.65
C LEU A 23 46.96 -4.24 -31.18
N ALA A 24 47.33 -5.29 -30.47
CA ALA A 24 47.09 -5.41 -29.02
C ALA A 24 47.69 -4.19 -28.27
N ARG A 25 48.95 -3.86 -28.60
CA ARG A 25 49.63 -2.71 -28.01
C ARG A 25 49.04 -1.36 -28.45
N LYS A 26 48.70 -1.23 -29.74
CA LYS A 26 48.21 0.02 -30.33
C LYS A 26 46.79 0.38 -29.83
N LEU A 27 45.92 -0.62 -29.68
CA LEU A 27 44.49 -0.42 -29.31
C LEU A 27 44.22 -0.69 -27.83
N GLY A 28 45.21 -1.10 -27.03
CA GLY A 28 44.99 -1.43 -25.61
C GLY A 28 44.12 -2.65 -25.40
N VAL A 29 44.02 -3.57 -26.36
CA VAL A 29 43.19 -4.77 -26.30
C VAL A 29 44.07 -5.98 -26.07
N HIS A 30 43.72 -6.85 -25.11
CA HIS A 30 44.49 -8.08 -24.86
C HIS A 30 44.48 -8.98 -26.11
N ARG A 31 45.64 -9.57 -26.40
CA ARG A 31 45.86 -10.42 -27.61
C ARG A 31 44.85 -11.56 -27.72
N ASP A 32 44.48 -12.19 -26.61
CA ASP A 32 43.49 -13.29 -26.58
C ASP A 32 42.09 -12.80 -26.91
N THR A 33 41.78 -11.56 -26.57
CA THR A 33 40.50 -10.93 -26.96
C THR A 33 40.45 -10.71 -28.48
N ILE A 34 41.55 -10.30 -29.09
CA ILE A 34 41.65 -10.17 -30.56
C ILE A 34 41.46 -11.54 -31.23
N HIS A 35 42.17 -12.59 -30.74
CA HIS A 35 42.01 -13.94 -31.26
C HIS A 35 40.58 -14.47 -31.12
N ARG A 36 39.93 -14.22 -29.98
CA ARG A 36 38.56 -14.60 -29.75
C ARG A 36 37.63 -13.90 -30.73
N TRP A 37 37.74 -12.59 -30.90
CA TRP A 37 36.88 -11.85 -31.81
C TRP A 37 37.01 -12.27 -33.26
N ILE A 38 38.19 -12.64 -33.71
CA ILE A 38 38.43 -13.17 -35.06
C ILE A 38 37.75 -14.55 -35.19
N ARG A 39 37.94 -15.43 -34.20
CA ARG A 39 37.39 -16.78 -34.21
C ARG A 39 35.86 -16.79 -34.13
N GLU A 40 35.27 -15.86 -33.41
CA GLU A 40 33.82 -15.75 -33.17
C GLU A 40 33.13 -14.88 -34.22
N GLY A 41 33.84 -14.34 -35.23
CA GLY A 41 33.25 -13.49 -36.28
C GLY A 41 32.78 -12.12 -35.78
N GLU A 42 33.18 -11.72 -34.58
CA GLU A 42 32.73 -10.49 -33.94
C GLU A 42 33.21 -9.20 -34.61
N LEU A 43 34.16 -9.29 -35.56
CA LEU A 43 34.67 -8.15 -36.34
C LEU A 43 33.73 -7.82 -37.52
N ASP A 44 32.94 -8.80 -37.98
CA ASP A 44 32.06 -8.69 -39.13
C ASP A 44 30.60 -8.46 -38.71
N ARG A 45 30.33 -8.47 -37.40
CA ARG A 45 29.00 -8.34 -36.86
C ARG A 45 28.50 -6.91 -37.02
N ASP A 46 27.25 -6.76 -37.47
CA ASP A 46 26.50 -5.51 -37.46
C ASP A 46 26.12 -5.14 -36.02
N LEU A 47 26.86 -4.16 -35.46
CA LEU A 47 26.63 -3.70 -34.09
C LEU A 47 25.46 -2.71 -33.96
N ASP A 48 24.89 -2.25 -35.07
CA ASP A 48 23.74 -1.34 -35.06
C ASP A 48 22.40 -2.10 -35.12
N GLY A 49 22.41 -3.34 -35.66
CA GLY A 49 21.18 -4.14 -35.82
C GLY A 49 20.86 -5.11 -34.69
N GLU A 50 21.86 -5.57 -33.92
CA GLU A 50 21.64 -6.56 -32.87
C GLU A 50 22.30 -6.20 -31.54
N PRO A 51 21.53 -6.14 -30.45
CA PRO A 51 22.11 -6.01 -29.11
C PRO A 51 23.00 -7.22 -28.78
N VAL A 52 24.16 -6.98 -28.19
CA VAL A 52 25.08 -8.05 -27.76
C VAL A 52 24.39 -8.93 -26.74
N ARG A 53 23.97 -10.12 -27.12
CA ARG A 53 23.46 -11.13 -26.21
C ARG A 53 24.63 -11.94 -25.65
N TYR A 54 24.98 -11.65 -24.41
CA TYR A 54 25.90 -12.54 -23.69
C TYR A 54 25.16 -13.83 -23.37
N GLY A 55 25.76 -14.95 -23.67
CA GLY A 55 25.24 -16.26 -23.24
C GLY A 55 25.10 -16.32 -21.71
N PRO A 56 24.28 -17.21 -21.17
CA PRO A 56 24.11 -17.37 -19.74
C PRO A 56 25.48 -17.62 -19.09
N ARG A 57 25.74 -16.90 -17.98
CA ARG A 57 26.97 -17.12 -17.21
C ARG A 57 27.03 -18.58 -16.78
N ARG A 58 28.19 -19.20 -16.89
CA ARG A 58 28.44 -20.55 -16.40
C ARG A 58 27.99 -20.65 -14.93
N ALA A 59 27.15 -21.62 -14.62
CA ALA A 59 26.69 -21.85 -13.26
C ALA A 59 27.90 -22.15 -12.35
N VAL A 60 28.11 -21.32 -11.34
CA VAL A 60 29.14 -21.53 -10.32
C VAL A 60 28.47 -22.18 -9.12
N PRO A 61 29.00 -23.30 -8.61
CA PRO A 61 28.46 -23.95 -7.41
C PRO A 61 28.42 -22.96 -6.22
N THR A 62 27.31 -22.93 -5.52
CA THR A 62 27.11 -22.07 -4.36
C THR A 62 27.10 -22.88 -3.06
N LYS A 63 27.44 -22.26 -1.92
CA LYS A 63 27.35 -22.91 -0.59
C LYS A 63 25.94 -23.46 -0.29
N LEU A 64 24.93 -22.92 -0.96
CA LEU A 64 23.54 -23.34 -0.76
C LEU A 64 23.18 -24.65 -1.49
N ASP A 65 23.93 -25.04 -2.52
CA ASP A 65 23.56 -26.15 -3.41
C ASP A 65 23.41 -27.47 -2.65
N ALA A 66 24.23 -27.73 -1.66
CA ALA A 66 24.15 -28.93 -0.80
C ALA A 66 22.86 -28.98 0.05
N TYR A 67 22.19 -27.83 0.25
CA TYR A 67 21.01 -27.73 1.11
C TYR A 67 19.70 -27.52 0.35
N LYS A 68 19.77 -27.37 -0.98
CA LYS A 68 18.58 -27.13 -1.83
C LYS A 68 17.53 -28.20 -1.68
N ALA A 69 17.91 -29.47 -1.72
CA ALA A 69 16.99 -30.61 -1.58
C ALA A 69 16.23 -30.58 -0.22
N ILE A 70 16.93 -30.24 0.85
CA ILE A 70 16.32 -30.11 2.18
C ILE A 70 15.30 -28.98 2.18
N ILE A 71 15.66 -27.81 1.61
CA ILE A 71 14.78 -26.64 1.54
C ILE A 71 13.54 -26.93 0.72
N GLU A 72 13.67 -27.58 -0.43
CA GLU A 72 12.56 -27.96 -1.31
C GLU A 72 11.61 -28.94 -0.62
N THR A 73 12.13 -29.98 0.01
CA THR A 73 11.33 -30.94 0.77
C THR A 73 10.57 -30.26 1.92
N ARG A 74 11.22 -29.36 2.64
CA ARG A 74 10.58 -28.63 3.73
C ARG A 74 9.48 -27.68 3.22
N LEU A 75 9.71 -27.00 2.09
CA LEU A 75 8.72 -26.12 1.48
C LEU A 75 7.57 -26.88 0.82
N ALA A 76 7.81 -28.09 0.31
CA ALA A 76 6.74 -28.95 -0.19
C ALA A 76 5.80 -29.41 0.94
N ALA A 77 6.37 -29.80 2.09
CA ALA A 77 5.59 -30.18 3.27
C ALA A 77 4.93 -28.98 3.99
N TYR A 78 5.60 -27.84 4.01
CA TYR A 78 5.17 -26.62 4.72
C TYR A 78 5.37 -25.37 3.85
N PRO A 79 4.49 -25.09 2.88
CA PRO A 79 4.67 -24.00 1.91
C PRO A 79 4.83 -22.60 2.53
N GLN A 80 4.27 -22.39 3.72
CA GLN A 80 4.31 -21.12 4.46
C GLN A 80 5.51 -20.99 5.41
N LEU A 81 6.41 -21.98 5.48
CA LEU A 81 7.56 -21.93 6.37
C LEU A 81 8.43 -20.72 6.09
N SER A 82 8.74 -19.92 7.11
CA SER A 82 9.50 -18.68 6.91
C SER A 82 10.95 -18.96 6.53
N ALA A 83 11.54 -18.09 5.70
CA ALA A 83 12.96 -18.21 5.32
C ALA A 83 13.91 -18.10 6.54
N VAL A 84 13.48 -17.39 7.61
CA VAL A 84 14.25 -17.31 8.87
C VAL A 84 14.29 -18.67 9.56
N ARG A 85 13.16 -19.36 9.61
CA ARG A 85 13.10 -20.70 10.21
C ARG A 85 13.90 -21.71 9.40
N LEU A 86 13.78 -21.68 8.06
CA LEU A 86 14.62 -22.51 7.17
C LEU A 86 16.10 -22.26 7.36
N LEU A 87 16.51 -20.99 7.54
CA LEU A 87 17.91 -20.66 7.81
C LEU A 87 18.40 -21.31 9.12
N ALA A 88 17.58 -21.29 10.16
CA ALA A 88 17.95 -21.94 11.44
C ALA A 88 18.13 -23.45 11.25
N GLU A 89 17.23 -24.10 10.49
CA GLU A 89 17.30 -25.55 10.23
C GLU A 89 18.54 -25.94 9.40
N ILE A 90 18.83 -25.22 8.30
CA ILE A 90 20.02 -25.52 7.50
C ILE A 90 21.35 -25.12 8.18
N ARG A 91 21.34 -24.11 9.04
CA ARG A 91 22.51 -23.77 9.88
C ARG A 91 22.84 -24.89 10.88
N ALA A 92 21.82 -25.49 11.48
CA ALA A 92 22.02 -26.66 12.33
C ALA A 92 22.60 -27.84 11.55
N ALA A 93 22.38 -27.91 10.22
CA ALA A 93 22.97 -28.88 9.30
C ALA A 93 24.32 -28.41 8.71
N GLY A 94 24.91 -27.30 9.17
CA GLY A 94 26.25 -26.83 8.78
C GLY A 94 26.30 -25.76 7.68
N PHE A 95 25.18 -25.07 7.36
CA PHE A 95 25.19 -24.01 6.37
C PHE A 95 25.80 -22.70 6.90
N GLU A 96 26.86 -22.24 6.29
CA GLU A 96 27.58 -20.99 6.65
C GLU A 96 27.34 -19.83 5.66
N GLY A 97 26.29 -19.92 4.84
CA GLY A 97 25.99 -18.89 3.86
C GLY A 97 25.07 -17.78 4.41
N SER A 98 24.80 -16.79 3.55
CA SER A 98 24.00 -15.63 3.90
C SER A 98 22.50 -15.90 3.83
N TYR A 99 21.73 -15.18 4.68
CA TYR A 99 20.27 -15.15 4.61
C TYR A 99 19.75 -14.69 3.25
N THR A 100 20.44 -13.75 2.61
CA THR A 100 20.05 -13.21 1.29
C THR A 100 20.05 -14.27 0.20
N GLN A 101 21.07 -15.16 0.21
CA GLN A 101 21.13 -16.31 -0.72
C GLN A 101 19.95 -17.26 -0.52
N LEU A 102 19.69 -17.66 0.72
CA LEU A 102 18.56 -18.51 1.05
C LEU A 102 17.22 -17.87 0.65
N LYS A 103 17.02 -16.60 1.00
CA LYS A 103 15.77 -15.87 0.69
C LYS A 103 15.51 -15.80 -0.82
N ALA A 104 16.56 -15.58 -1.62
CA ALA A 104 16.45 -15.55 -3.08
C ALA A 104 16.03 -16.93 -3.62
N PHE A 105 16.65 -18.00 -3.14
CA PHE A 105 16.30 -19.35 -3.52
C PHE A 105 14.89 -19.76 -3.07
N VAL A 106 14.53 -19.50 -1.82
CA VAL A 106 13.17 -19.75 -1.30
C VAL A 106 12.09 -19.03 -2.12
N ARG A 107 12.37 -17.81 -2.59
CA ARG A 107 11.44 -17.08 -3.48
C ARG A 107 11.23 -17.79 -4.83
N GLN A 108 12.25 -18.47 -5.32
CA GLN A 108 12.21 -19.18 -6.59
C GLN A 108 11.44 -20.49 -6.50
N VAL A 109 11.70 -21.28 -5.43
CA VAL A 109 11.20 -22.65 -5.29
C VAL A 109 9.93 -22.78 -4.47
N ARG A 110 9.54 -21.73 -3.73
CA ARG A 110 8.32 -21.76 -2.92
C ARG A 110 7.11 -22.01 -3.81
N PRO A 111 6.31 -23.05 -3.53
CA PRO A 111 5.05 -23.24 -4.23
C PRO A 111 4.17 -22.00 -4.07
N VAL A 112 3.87 -21.34 -5.17
CA VAL A 112 2.90 -20.24 -5.18
C VAL A 112 1.54 -20.90 -5.30
N PRO A 113 0.67 -20.82 -4.28
CA PRO A 113 -0.69 -21.31 -4.44
C PRO A 113 -1.32 -20.56 -5.62
N PRO A 114 -2.13 -21.24 -6.45
CA PRO A 114 -2.83 -20.56 -7.53
C PRO A 114 -3.57 -19.38 -6.92
N PRO A 115 -3.52 -18.19 -7.55
CA PRO A 115 -4.21 -17.02 -7.02
C PRO A 115 -5.68 -17.40 -6.88
N GLU A 116 -6.22 -17.28 -5.67
CA GLU A 116 -7.65 -17.46 -5.45
C GLU A 116 -8.39 -16.56 -6.43
N PRO A 117 -9.39 -17.08 -7.17
CA PRO A 117 -10.14 -16.27 -8.10
C PRO A 117 -10.72 -15.09 -7.35
N VAL A 118 -10.29 -13.89 -7.70
CA VAL A 118 -10.81 -12.65 -7.11
C VAL A 118 -12.25 -12.53 -7.59
N ILE A 119 -13.18 -13.01 -6.79
CA ILE A 119 -14.61 -12.84 -7.04
C ILE A 119 -14.89 -11.34 -6.88
N ARG A 120 -14.94 -10.64 -7.99
CA ARG A 120 -15.31 -9.23 -8.01
C ARG A 120 -16.84 -9.16 -7.96
N PHE A 121 -17.37 -8.83 -6.82
CA PHE A 121 -18.80 -8.51 -6.70
C PHE A 121 -19.03 -7.14 -7.34
N GLU A 122 -19.55 -7.13 -8.56
CA GLU A 122 -20.10 -5.92 -9.15
C GLU A 122 -21.42 -5.62 -8.43
N THR A 123 -21.59 -4.39 -7.99
CA THR A 123 -22.84 -3.92 -7.39
C THR A 123 -23.65 -3.20 -8.45
N ALA A 124 -24.96 -3.38 -8.42
CA ALA A 124 -25.87 -2.64 -9.29
C ALA A 124 -25.75 -1.12 -9.00
N ALA A 125 -26.10 -0.31 -9.99
CA ALA A 125 -26.12 1.14 -9.85
C ALA A 125 -27.08 1.57 -8.73
N GLY A 126 -26.66 2.52 -7.90
CA GLY A 126 -27.42 3.02 -6.76
C GLY A 126 -27.54 2.06 -5.56
N HIS A 127 -27.07 0.83 -5.71
CA HIS A 127 -27.29 -0.19 -4.67
C HIS A 127 -26.40 0.00 -3.46
N GLN A 128 -25.10 0.13 -3.61
CA GLN A 128 -24.17 0.10 -2.47
C GLN A 128 -23.06 1.15 -2.55
N ALA A 129 -22.77 1.78 -1.41
CA ALA A 129 -21.53 2.51 -1.21
C ALA A 129 -20.70 1.87 -0.08
N GLN A 130 -19.39 2.05 -0.16
CA GLN A 130 -18.45 1.62 0.87
C GLN A 130 -17.95 2.83 1.64
N VAL A 131 -17.88 2.69 2.97
CA VAL A 131 -17.50 3.75 3.90
C VAL A 131 -16.30 3.29 4.72
N ASP A 132 -15.26 4.13 4.79
CA ASP A 132 -14.08 3.86 5.60
C ASP A 132 -13.47 5.14 6.16
N PHE A 133 -12.75 5.01 7.29
CA PHE A 133 -11.90 6.05 7.83
C PHE A 133 -10.42 5.71 7.64
N ALA A 134 -9.65 6.70 7.25
CA ALA A 134 -8.19 6.59 7.16
C ALA A 134 -7.50 7.67 7.99
N ARG A 135 -6.50 7.28 8.76
CA ARG A 135 -5.71 8.19 9.59
C ARG A 135 -4.56 8.81 8.81
N PHE A 136 -4.41 10.13 8.92
CA PHE A 136 -3.32 10.92 8.36
C PHE A 136 -2.68 11.79 9.44
N VAL A 137 -1.40 12.10 9.27
CA VAL A 137 -0.66 12.98 10.17
C VAL A 137 -0.18 14.17 9.36
N PHE A 138 -0.57 15.38 9.80
CA PHE A 138 -0.15 16.66 9.23
C PHE A 138 0.68 17.44 10.26
N PRO A 139 1.41 18.49 9.85
CA PRO A 139 2.20 19.30 10.78
C PRO A 139 1.40 19.88 11.95
N TRP A 140 0.11 20.15 11.75
CA TRP A 140 -0.81 20.70 12.78
C TRP A 140 -1.65 19.64 13.48
N GLY A 141 -1.33 18.35 13.32
CA GLY A 141 -1.93 17.24 14.06
C GLY A 141 -2.58 16.16 13.19
N VAL A 142 -3.21 15.21 13.86
CA VAL A 142 -3.87 14.07 13.23
C VAL A 142 -5.19 14.48 12.60
N ARG A 143 -5.48 13.97 11.40
CA ARG A 143 -6.79 14.05 10.74
C ARG A 143 -7.24 12.67 10.30
N TYR A 144 -8.54 12.48 10.28
CA TYR A 144 -9.19 11.27 9.82
C TYR A 144 -9.98 11.60 8.55
N ALA A 145 -9.59 11.00 7.44
CA ALA A 145 -10.36 11.11 6.21
C ALA A 145 -11.51 10.10 6.25
N LEU A 146 -12.74 10.57 6.15
CA LEU A 146 -13.90 9.74 5.84
C LEU A 146 -13.98 9.64 4.31
N LEU A 147 -14.02 8.41 3.80
CA LEU A 147 -14.19 8.11 2.39
C LEU A 147 -15.53 7.40 2.17
N VAL A 148 -16.26 7.83 1.16
CA VAL A 148 -17.48 7.17 0.67
C VAL A 148 -17.32 6.92 -0.82
N VAL A 149 -17.39 5.65 -1.24
CA VAL A 149 -17.19 5.23 -2.62
C VAL A 149 -18.41 4.48 -3.11
N LEU A 150 -19.03 4.97 -4.16
CA LEU A 150 -20.17 4.28 -4.80
C LEU A 150 -19.68 2.99 -5.46
N GLY A 151 -20.44 1.92 -5.23
CA GLY A 151 -20.03 0.56 -5.61
C GLY A 151 -20.05 0.31 -7.10
N TYR A 152 -20.88 1.00 -7.87
CA TYR A 152 -21.03 0.86 -9.32
C TYR A 152 -20.10 1.81 -10.07
N SER A 153 -20.30 3.13 -9.95
CA SER A 153 -19.52 4.14 -10.68
C SER A 153 -18.08 4.28 -10.19
N ARG A 154 -17.81 3.92 -8.94
CA ARG A 154 -16.55 4.22 -8.25
C ARG A 154 -16.37 5.71 -7.95
N LEU A 155 -17.43 6.50 -8.01
CA LEU A 155 -17.41 7.90 -7.62
C LEU A 155 -16.97 8.00 -6.15
N LEU A 156 -15.95 8.80 -5.93
CA LEU A 156 -15.34 8.98 -4.61
C LEU A 156 -15.77 10.33 -4.02
N TRP A 157 -16.22 10.28 -2.79
CA TRP A 157 -16.29 11.44 -1.91
C TRP A 157 -15.39 11.21 -0.71
N CYS A 158 -14.70 12.25 -0.23
CA CYS A 158 -13.95 12.19 1.02
C CYS A 158 -13.88 13.57 1.67
N ARG A 159 -13.69 13.60 3.01
CA ARG A 159 -13.44 14.80 3.81
C ARG A 159 -12.60 14.47 5.02
N PHE A 160 -11.77 15.42 5.45
CA PHE A 160 -10.90 15.27 6.61
C PHE A 160 -11.54 15.87 7.85
N TYR A 161 -11.42 15.15 8.98
CA TYR A 161 -11.99 15.53 10.28
C TYR A 161 -10.94 15.39 11.38
N GLN A 162 -11.15 16.06 12.50
CA GLN A 162 -10.28 15.94 13.68
C GLN A 162 -10.55 14.66 14.49
N ARG A 163 -11.74 14.08 14.35
CA ARG A 163 -12.20 12.89 15.08
C ARG A 163 -12.84 11.89 14.14
N GLN A 164 -12.97 10.64 14.62
CA GLN A 164 -13.69 9.56 13.94
C GLN A 164 -14.79 8.99 14.87
N ASP A 165 -15.58 9.88 15.45
CA ASP A 165 -16.69 9.55 16.32
C ASP A 165 -18.03 9.44 15.56
N MET A 166 -19.10 9.09 16.27
CA MET A 166 -20.44 8.95 15.69
C MET A 166 -20.93 10.23 15.02
N ARG A 167 -20.72 11.37 15.68
CA ARG A 167 -21.16 12.68 15.16
C ARG A 167 -20.44 12.99 13.84
N THR A 168 -19.13 12.82 13.82
CA THR A 168 -18.32 13.01 12.60
C THR A 168 -18.78 12.09 11.46
N LEU A 169 -19.13 10.83 11.78
CA LEU A 169 -19.63 9.89 10.78
C LEU A 169 -20.96 10.35 10.21
N ILE A 170 -21.91 10.76 11.06
CA ILE A 170 -23.25 11.24 10.66
C ILE A 170 -23.09 12.50 9.79
N ASP A 171 -22.39 13.52 10.28
CA ASP A 171 -22.19 14.79 9.56
C ASP A 171 -21.51 14.54 8.19
N GLY A 172 -20.52 13.66 8.15
CA GLY A 172 -19.81 13.34 6.92
C GLY A 172 -20.62 12.53 5.91
N LEU A 173 -21.46 11.60 6.37
CA LEU A 173 -22.36 10.86 5.49
C LEU A 173 -23.43 11.78 4.90
N GLU A 174 -23.98 12.70 5.68
CA GLU A 174 -24.91 13.71 5.16
C GLU A 174 -24.29 14.58 4.08
N ASP A 175 -23.04 15.02 4.29
CA ASP A 175 -22.29 15.79 3.29
C ASP A 175 -22.05 14.97 2.01
N ALA A 176 -21.75 13.68 2.17
CA ALA A 176 -21.58 12.77 1.02
C ALA A 176 -22.89 12.59 0.25
N PHE A 177 -24.01 12.37 0.94
CA PHE A 177 -25.33 12.23 0.30
C PHE A 177 -25.73 13.49 -0.47
N ARG A 178 -25.54 14.66 0.13
CA ARG A 178 -25.75 15.95 -0.56
C ARG A 178 -24.84 16.11 -1.79
N SER A 179 -23.59 15.69 -1.68
CA SER A 179 -22.65 15.72 -2.82
C SER A 179 -23.04 14.78 -3.96
N PHE A 180 -23.61 13.61 -3.65
CA PHE A 180 -24.13 12.68 -4.65
C PHE A 180 -25.50 13.10 -5.19
N GLY A 181 -26.22 13.94 -4.47
CA GLY A 181 -27.61 14.29 -4.78
C GLY A 181 -28.60 13.17 -4.46
N GLY A 182 -28.22 12.19 -3.64
CA GLY A 182 -29.06 11.07 -3.26
C GLY A 182 -28.36 10.09 -2.32
N VAL A 183 -29.06 9.03 -1.91
CA VAL A 183 -28.60 8.05 -0.92
C VAL A 183 -28.58 6.65 -1.53
N PRO A 184 -27.45 5.91 -1.49
CA PRO A 184 -27.42 4.53 -1.94
C PRO A 184 -28.27 3.62 -1.01
N GLN A 185 -28.80 2.52 -1.55
CA GLN A 185 -29.66 1.60 -0.79
C GLN A 185 -28.96 0.96 0.41
N GLU A 186 -27.67 0.69 0.27
CA GLU A 186 -26.85 0.07 1.32
C GLU A 186 -25.53 0.83 1.52
N LEU A 187 -25.12 0.96 2.78
CA LEU A 187 -23.78 1.40 3.14
C LEU A 187 -23.00 0.26 3.80
N LEU A 188 -21.88 -0.12 3.19
CA LEU A 188 -21.00 -1.16 3.69
C LEU A 188 -19.88 -0.54 4.53
N PHE A 189 -19.83 -0.94 5.80
CA PHE A 189 -18.84 -0.51 6.77
C PHE A 189 -17.86 -1.63 7.08
N ASP A 190 -16.62 -1.28 7.37
CA ASP A 190 -15.75 -2.16 8.16
C ASP A 190 -16.27 -2.21 9.61
N GLN A 191 -15.59 -2.93 10.49
CA GLN A 191 -15.98 -3.05 11.90
C GLN A 191 -15.75 -1.73 12.67
N MET A 192 -16.44 -0.67 12.26
CA MET A 192 -16.41 0.62 12.94
C MET A 192 -17.21 0.56 14.23
N LYS A 193 -16.56 0.91 15.37
CA LYS A 193 -17.23 0.96 16.68
C LYS A 193 -18.44 1.90 16.71
N ALA A 194 -18.43 2.96 15.90
CA ALA A 194 -19.56 3.86 15.75
C ALA A 194 -20.81 3.17 15.17
N VAL A 195 -20.64 2.18 14.30
CA VAL A 195 -21.75 1.46 13.63
C VAL A 195 -22.06 0.15 14.34
N ILE A 196 -21.02 -0.57 14.78
CA ILE A 196 -21.12 -1.92 15.34
C ILE A 196 -20.65 -1.89 16.79
N THR A 197 -21.57 -2.18 17.70
CA THR A 197 -21.25 -2.24 19.14
C THR A 197 -20.61 -3.58 19.50
N ARG A 198 -21.14 -4.69 18.96
CA ARG A 198 -20.60 -6.05 19.16
C ARG A 198 -20.84 -6.89 17.91
N ASP A 199 -19.87 -7.69 17.53
CA ASP A 199 -19.99 -8.68 16.45
C ASP A 199 -19.81 -10.09 17.03
N LEU A 200 -20.90 -10.79 17.22
CA LEU A 200 -20.94 -12.14 17.76
C LEU A 200 -21.11 -13.22 16.66
N ARG A 201 -21.07 -12.86 15.38
CA ARG A 201 -21.34 -13.77 14.25
C ARG A 201 -20.36 -14.94 14.17
N LEU A 202 -19.11 -14.77 14.63
CA LEU A 202 -18.12 -15.86 14.72
C LEU A 202 -18.43 -16.87 15.83
N GLN A 203 -19.22 -16.47 16.82
CA GLN A 203 -19.63 -17.28 17.97
C GLN A 203 -21.08 -17.80 17.83
N GLY A 204 -21.65 -17.74 16.61
CA GLY A 204 -23.04 -18.13 16.36
C GLY A 204 -24.10 -17.11 16.81
N GLY A 205 -23.66 -15.94 17.30
CA GLY A 205 -24.55 -14.86 17.73
C GLY A 205 -24.85 -13.81 16.66
N ALA A 206 -25.61 -12.77 17.05
CA ALA A 206 -26.01 -11.69 16.17
C ALA A 206 -25.02 -10.54 16.12
N LEU A 207 -25.12 -9.71 15.07
CA LEU A 207 -24.44 -8.43 14.95
C LEU A 207 -25.24 -7.36 15.70
N VAL A 208 -24.66 -6.78 16.76
CA VAL A 208 -25.27 -5.69 17.54
C VAL A 208 -24.82 -4.36 16.95
N ARG A 209 -25.74 -3.60 16.42
CA ARG A 209 -25.49 -2.27 15.84
C ARG A 209 -25.77 -1.18 16.86
N ASN A 210 -25.14 -0.03 16.67
CA ASN A 210 -25.44 1.15 17.46
C ASN A 210 -26.84 1.68 17.13
N LEU A 211 -27.67 1.88 18.16
CA LEU A 211 -29.08 2.28 17.99
C LEU A 211 -29.21 3.66 17.35
N GLU A 212 -28.33 4.61 17.71
CA GLU A 212 -28.31 5.94 17.11
C GLU A 212 -28.02 5.87 15.62
N PHE A 213 -27.07 5.03 15.23
CA PHE A 213 -26.76 4.81 13.83
C PHE A 213 -27.89 4.14 13.06
N LEU A 214 -28.66 3.24 13.70
CA LEU A 214 -29.86 2.66 13.07
C LEU A 214 -30.95 3.70 12.85
N ARG A 215 -31.14 4.64 13.79
CA ARG A 215 -32.08 5.75 13.62
C ARG A 215 -31.66 6.67 12.47
N PHE A 216 -30.39 6.99 12.40
CA PHE A 216 -29.81 7.72 11.29
C PHE A 216 -30.03 7.01 9.94
N ALA A 217 -29.76 5.71 9.88
CA ALA A 217 -29.97 4.90 8.68
C ALA A 217 -31.43 4.87 8.25
N HIS A 218 -32.33 4.77 9.21
CA HIS A 218 -33.81 4.83 8.94
C HIS A 218 -34.20 6.21 8.39
N HIS A 219 -33.71 7.31 9.00
CA HIS A 219 -34.01 8.67 8.56
C HIS A 219 -33.57 8.93 7.11
N TRP A 220 -32.44 8.40 6.70
CA TRP A 220 -31.88 8.52 5.34
C TRP A 220 -32.24 7.36 4.41
N SER A 221 -33.08 6.41 4.86
CA SER A 221 -33.62 5.29 4.09
C SER A 221 -32.55 4.39 3.46
N PHE A 222 -31.46 4.10 4.19
CA PHE A 222 -30.44 3.14 3.76
C PHE A 222 -30.27 1.98 4.75
N THR A 223 -29.77 0.85 4.26
CA THR A 223 -29.45 -0.32 5.08
C THR A 223 -27.96 -0.36 5.44
N PRO A 224 -27.58 -0.29 6.73
CA PRO A 224 -26.19 -0.45 7.13
C PRO A 224 -25.77 -1.93 7.08
N ARG A 225 -24.71 -2.22 6.34
CA ARG A 225 -24.07 -3.55 6.24
C ARG A 225 -22.69 -3.52 6.87
N ALA A 226 -22.32 -4.61 7.51
CA ALA A 226 -21.00 -4.79 8.08
C ALA A 226 -20.25 -5.90 7.35
N CYS A 227 -19.00 -5.67 7.00
CA CYS A 227 -18.09 -6.70 6.49
C CYS A 227 -18.03 -7.87 7.48
N ARG A 228 -17.93 -9.10 6.98
CA ARG A 228 -17.64 -10.24 7.84
C ARG A 228 -16.18 -10.20 8.27
N PRO A 229 -15.88 -10.49 9.55
CA PRO A 229 -14.51 -10.63 10.00
C PRO A 229 -13.76 -11.66 9.14
N TYR A 230 -12.47 -11.41 8.91
CA TYR A 230 -11.55 -12.30 8.16
C TYR A 230 -11.91 -12.62 6.69
N ARG A 231 -12.88 -11.96 6.09
CA ARG A 231 -13.13 -12.01 4.64
C ARG A 231 -12.61 -10.74 3.97
N ALA A 232 -11.29 -10.67 3.78
CA ALA A 232 -10.60 -9.57 3.10
C ALA A 232 -11.14 -9.28 1.67
N GLN A 233 -11.72 -10.28 1.02
CA GLN A 233 -12.26 -10.17 -0.34
C GLN A 233 -13.44 -9.20 -0.45
N THR A 234 -14.24 -9.02 0.60
CA THR A 234 -15.36 -8.05 0.63
C THR A 234 -14.89 -6.60 0.71
N LYS A 235 -13.67 -6.36 1.18
CA LYS A 235 -13.09 -5.03 1.45
C LYS A 235 -12.29 -4.44 0.28
N GLY A 236 -12.00 -5.20 -0.75
CA GLY A 236 -11.09 -4.79 -1.84
C GLY A 236 -11.50 -3.53 -2.62
N LYS A 237 -12.70 -3.00 -2.40
CA LYS A 237 -13.19 -1.76 -3.05
C LYS A 237 -12.79 -0.50 -2.28
N VAL A 238 -12.49 -0.55 -0.97
CA VAL A 238 -12.16 0.63 -0.14
C VAL A 238 -10.67 0.76 0.18
N GLU A 239 -9.94 -0.33 0.32
CA GLU A 239 -8.48 -0.27 0.56
C GLU A 239 -7.73 0.46 -0.56
N ARG A 240 -8.19 0.28 -1.81
CA ARG A 240 -7.62 0.98 -2.97
C ARG A 240 -7.87 2.49 -2.94
N PRO A 241 -9.10 3.02 -2.67
CA PRO A 241 -9.35 4.45 -2.49
C PRO A 241 -8.55 5.09 -1.37
N VAL A 242 -8.38 4.44 -0.20
CA VAL A 242 -7.54 4.96 0.89
C VAL A 242 -6.08 5.06 0.45
N ARG A 243 -5.55 4.03 -0.20
CA ARG A 243 -4.20 4.06 -0.76
C ARG A 243 -4.08 5.13 -1.84
N TYR A 244 -5.07 5.24 -2.74
CA TYR A 244 -5.09 6.24 -3.79
C TYR A 244 -5.12 7.67 -3.22
N LEU A 245 -5.93 7.92 -2.18
CA LEU A 245 -5.94 9.20 -1.47
C LEU A 245 -4.55 9.51 -0.87
N ARG A 246 -3.90 8.51 -0.26
CA ARG A 246 -2.56 8.67 0.32
C ARG A 246 -1.50 8.95 -0.74
N ASP A 247 -1.45 8.15 -1.79
CA ASP A 247 -0.36 8.16 -2.76
C ASP A 247 -0.51 9.29 -3.80
N ASN A 248 -1.76 9.65 -4.16
CA ASN A 248 -2.02 10.62 -5.22
C ASN A 248 -2.43 12.01 -4.72
N PHE A 249 -3.11 12.10 -3.57
CA PHE A 249 -3.53 13.40 -3.02
C PHE A 249 -2.59 13.91 -1.94
N VAL A 250 -2.24 13.09 -0.94
CA VAL A 250 -1.50 13.58 0.23
C VAL A 250 0.00 13.56 0.02
N TYR A 251 0.53 12.47 -0.53
CA TYR A 251 1.97 12.31 -0.72
C TYR A 251 2.52 13.32 -1.73
N GLY A 252 3.60 14.03 -1.34
CA GLY A 252 4.28 15.01 -2.19
C GLY A 252 3.57 16.36 -2.32
N ARG A 253 2.49 16.61 -1.54
CA ARG A 253 1.83 17.92 -1.45
C ARG A 253 2.07 18.57 -0.10
N SER A 254 2.09 19.90 -0.11
CA SER A 254 2.13 20.72 1.10
C SER A 254 0.76 21.34 1.34
N PHE A 255 0.37 21.39 2.61
CA PHE A 255 -0.88 21.98 3.07
C PHE A 255 -0.57 22.95 4.20
N GLY A 256 -1.17 24.14 4.18
CA GLY A 256 -0.95 25.15 5.19
C GLY A 256 -1.79 24.94 6.47
N ASN A 257 -3.03 24.52 6.30
CA ASN A 257 -4.00 24.29 7.38
C ASN A 257 -5.20 23.45 6.88
N ASP A 258 -6.21 23.26 7.75
CA ASP A 258 -7.42 22.48 7.40
C ASP A 258 -8.23 23.13 6.26
N ALA A 259 -8.28 24.44 6.15
CA ALA A 259 -9.02 25.12 5.09
C ALA A 259 -8.35 24.90 3.72
N ASP A 260 -7.04 25.04 3.67
CA ASP A 260 -6.24 24.77 2.46
C ASP A 260 -6.34 23.27 2.07
N LEU A 261 -6.22 22.36 3.05
CA LEU A 261 -6.41 20.93 2.84
C LEU A 261 -7.78 20.63 2.21
N ASP A 262 -8.86 21.25 2.72
CA ASP A 262 -10.21 21.04 2.19
C ASP A 262 -10.38 21.65 0.79
N GLN A 263 -9.80 22.80 0.51
CA GLN A 263 -9.82 23.42 -0.82
C GLN A 263 -9.09 22.57 -1.85
N GLN A 264 -7.87 22.12 -1.54
CA GLN A 264 -7.08 21.26 -2.42
C GLN A 264 -7.78 19.91 -2.64
N ARG A 265 -8.41 19.34 -1.60
CA ARG A 265 -9.18 18.10 -1.69
C ARG A 265 -10.36 18.23 -2.66
N ARG A 266 -11.14 19.32 -2.58
CA ARG A 266 -12.26 19.53 -3.51
C ARG A 266 -11.78 19.57 -4.95
N ARG A 267 -10.77 20.38 -5.24
CA ARG A 267 -10.17 20.43 -6.60
C ARG A 267 -9.69 19.07 -7.06
N TRP A 268 -8.99 18.32 -6.17
CA TRP A 268 -8.51 17.00 -6.51
C TRP A 268 -9.64 16.01 -6.81
N LEU A 269 -10.75 16.05 -6.08
CA LEU A 269 -11.92 15.21 -6.34
C LEU A 269 -12.55 15.54 -7.70
N ASP A 270 -12.67 16.83 -8.02
CA ASP A 270 -13.35 17.29 -9.24
C ASP A 270 -12.47 17.16 -10.49
N ASP A 271 -11.19 17.50 -10.38
CA ASP A 271 -10.29 17.58 -11.53
C ASP A 271 -9.47 16.31 -11.76
N VAL A 272 -9.32 15.44 -10.76
CA VAL A 272 -8.44 14.28 -10.83
C VAL A 272 -9.16 12.98 -10.47
N ALA A 273 -9.65 12.86 -9.23
CA ALA A 273 -10.08 11.57 -8.70
C ALA A 273 -11.29 11.00 -9.44
N ASN A 274 -12.29 11.83 -9.74
CA ASN A 274 -13.55 11.41 -10.32
C ASN A 274 -13.61 11.53 -11.85
N VAL A 275 -12.59 12.14 -12.48
CA VAL A 275 -12.52 12.29 -13.94
C VAL A 275 -11.46 11.40 -14.60
N ARG A 276 -10.59 10.75 -13.81
CA ARG A 276 -9.63 9.78 -14.35
C ARG A 276 -10.34 8.55 -14.91
N VAL A 277 -9.76 7.89 -15.90
CA VAL A 277 -10.20 6.55 -16.31
C VAL A 277 -9.88 5.56 -15.22
N HIS A 278 -10.90 4.95 -14.62
CA HIS A 278 -10.73 4.00 -13.53
C HIS A 278 -10.26 2.64 -14.05
N ALA A 279 -9.20 2.07 -13.46
CA ALA A 279 -8.55 0.86 -13.96
C ALA A 279 -9.47 -0.39 -14.05
N THR A 280 -10.49 -0.47 -13.19
CA THR A 280 -11.42 -1.62 -13.17
C THR A 280 -12.60 -1.43 -14.12
N THR A 281 -13.23 -0.25 -14.10
CA THR A 281 -14.43 0.02 -14.92
C THR A 281 -14.09 0.48 -16.33
N ARG A 282 -12.84 0.93 -16.57
CA ARG A 282 -12.36 1.52 -17.83
C ARG A 282 -13.11 2.78 -18.26
N GLU A 283 -13.88 3.34 -17.36
CA GLU A 283 -14.65 4.57 -17.55
C GLU A 283 -14.29 5.62 -16.49
N ARG A 284 -14.67 6.87 -16.71
CA ARG A 284 -14.54 7.93 -15.71
C ARG A 284 -15.66 7.77 -14.67
N PRO A 285 -15.35 7.77 -13.35
CA PRO A 285 -16.36 7.64 -12.32
C PRO A 285 -17.52 8.66 -12.44
N ARG A 286 -17.21 9.91 -12.77
CA ARG A 286 -18.20 10.98 -12.93
C ARG A 286 -19.16 10.67 -14.08
N ASP A 287 -18.65 10.33 -15.26
CA ASP A 287 -19.48 10.07 -16.44
C ASP A 287 -20.41 8.86 -16.21
N ARG A 288 -19.85 7.79 -15.61
CA ARG A 288 -20.62 6.59 -15.29
C ARG A 288 -21.68 6.85 -14.21
N PHE A 289 -21.38 7.69 -13.23
CA PHE A 289 -22.33 8.11 -12.21
C PHE A 289 -23.48 8.91 -12.81
N ASP A 290 -23.19 9.94 -13.57
CA ASP A 290 -24.20 10.84 -14.13
C ASP A 290 -25.12 10.12 -15.14
N ARG A 291 -24.55 9.18 -15.93
CA ARG A 291 -25.30 8.39 -16.91
C ARG A 291 -26.18 7.32 -16.29
N ASP A 292 -25.65 6.52 -15.35
CA ASP A 292 -26.29 5.25 -14.96
C ASP A 292 -26.75 5.22 -13.50
N GLU A 293 -26.10 5.93 -12.56
CA GLU A 293 -26.27 5.70 -11.13
C GLU A 293 -27.06 6.81 -10.41
N ARG A 294 -26.91 8.05 -10.84
CA ARG A 294 -27.47 9.22 -10.15
C ARG A 294 -28.98 9.14 -9.94
N LEU A 295 -29.72 8.72 -10.96
CA LEU A 295 -31.19 8.64 -10.90
C LEU A 295 -31.71 7.42 -10.10
N LEU A 296 -30.82 6.48 -9.76
CA LEU A 296 -31.16 5.27 -9.01
C LEU A 296 -30.89 5.39 -7.50
N LEU A 297 -30.31 6.51 -7.07
CA LEU A 297 -30.16 6.81 -5.65
C LEU A 297 -31.51 7.19 -5.05
N HIS A 298 -31.72 6.83 -3.77
CA HIS A 298 -32.88 7.30 -3.03
C HIS A 298 -32.85 8.83 -2.87
N ALA A 299 -34.01 9.45 -2.78
CA ALA A 299 -34.13 10.89 -2.54
C ALA A 299 -33.47 11.28 -1.21
N LEU A 300 -32.93 12.49 -1.17
CA LEU A 300 -32.43 13.08 0.06
C LEU A 300 -33.57 13.28 1.07
N ALA A 301 -33.29 13.05 2.36
CA ALA A 301 -34.22 13.42 3.42
C ALA A 301 -34.49 14.94 3.40
N PRO A 302 -35.74 15.37 3.69
CA PRO A 302 -36.13 16.78 3.60
C PRO A 302 -35.41 17.69 4.62
N ARG A 303 -34.85 17.11 5.65
CA ARG A 303 -34.11 17.82 6.71
C ARG A 303 -32.92 16.98 7.20
N PRO A 304 -31.86 17.61 7.76
CA PRO A 304 -30.77 16.89 8.39
C PRO A 304 -31.25 16.02 9.56
N TYR A 305 -30.51 14.98 9.85
CA TYR A 305 -30.79 14.14 11.02
C TYR A 305 -30.48 14.90 12.32
N THR A 306 -31.41 14.86 13.25
CA THR A 306 -31.20 15.39 14.59
C THR A 306 -31.12 14.24 15.58
N SER A 307 -29.97 14.11 16.25
CA SER A 307 -29.77 13.11 17.29
C SER A 307 -30.74 13.32 18.44
N VAL A 308 -31.35 12.23 18.88
CA VAL A 308 -32.26 12.25 20.06
C VAL A 308 -31.49 12.06 21.36
N LEU A 309 -30.21 11.67 21.26
CA LEU A 309 -29.32 11.58 22.41
C LEU A 309 -28.97 13.00 22.88
N VAL A 310 -29.23 13.26 24.16
CA VAL A 310 -28.75 14.49 24.80
C VAL A 310 -27.25 14.58 24.59
N PRO A 311 -26.71 15.67 24.03
CA PRO A 311 -25.28 15.82 23.91
C PRO A 311 -24.67 15.62 25.29
N GLU A 312 -23.72 14.67 25.43
CA GLU A 312 -22.92 14.60 26.64
C GLU A 312 -22.36 16.02 26.87
N ALA A 313 -22.70 16.63 27.99
CA ALA A 313 -22.20 17.96 28.31
C ALA A 313 -20.67 17.93 28.12
N PRO A 314 -20.08 18.91 27.46
CA PRO A 314 -18.66 18.90 27.21
C PRO A 314 -17.97 18.61 28.53
N ARG A 315 -17.23 17.51 28.60
CA ARG A 315 -16.45 17.17 29.81
C ARG A 315 -15.65 18.41 30.12
N ARG A 316 -16.02 19.10 31.22
CA ARG A 316 -15.21 20.19 31.70
C ARG A 316 -13.79 19.63 31.77
N PRO A 317 -12.80 20.27 31.14
CA PRO A 317 -11.42 19.84 31.32
C PRO A 317 -11.26 19.73 32.82
N SER A 318 -10.84 18.53 33.30
CA SER A 318 -10.59 18.37 34.72
C SER A 318 -9.55 19.41 35.07
N HIS A 319 -9.96 20.46 35.81
CA HIS A 319 -9.07 21.47 36.32
C HIS A 319 -8.20 20.91 37.46
N SER A 320 -7.65 19.75 37.28
CA SER A 320 -6.55 19.24 38.07
C SER A 320 -5.24 19.23 37.28
N ALA A 321 -5.09 20.12 36.32
CA ALA A 321 -3.77 20.59 36.00
C ALA A 321 -3.38 21.66 37.03
N VAL A 322 -3.20 21.27 38.29
CA VAL A 322 -2.22 21.94 39.13
C VAL A 322 -0.96 21.94 38.25
N PRO A 323 -0.40 23.14 37.94
CA PRO A 323 0.84 23.18 37.17
C PRO A 323 1.82 22.32 37.92
N ARG A 324 2.22 21.21 37.33
CA ARG A 324 3.29 20.39 37.94
C ARG A 324 4.46 21.34 38.06
N PRO A 325 4.98 21.57 39.27
CA PRO A 325 6.13 22.44 39.41
C PRO A 325 7.18 21.88 38.46
N LEU A 326 7.76 22.75 37.63
CA LEU A 326 8.90 22.38 36.81
C LEU A 326 9.99 21.96 37.78
N VAL A 327 10.06 20.65 38.08
CA VAL A 327 11.16 20.07 38.82
C VAL A 327 12.35 20.17 37.88
N ALA A 328 13.20 21.15 38.12
CA ALA A 328 14.49 21.24 37.45
C ALA A 328 15.27 19.99 37.83
N VAL A 329 15.32 19.02 36.92
CA VAL A 329 16.13 17.83 37.08
C VAL A 329 17.59 18.30 36.92
N GLU A 330 18.28 18.51 38.06
CA GLU A 330 19.72 18.73 38.03
C GLU A 330 20.40 17.49 37.41
N LYS A 331 21.02 17.70 36.25
CA LYS A 331 21.88 16.69 35.65
C LYS A 331 23.14 16.54 36.49
N ARG A 332 23.14 15.61 37.45
CA ARG A 332 24.34 15.27 38.19
C ARG A 332 25.22 14.35 37.38
N SER A 333 26.51 14.57 37.40
CA SER A 333 27.47 13.69 36.71
C SER A 333 27.45 12.31 37.36
N LEU A 334 27.65 11.26 36.58
CA LEU A 334 27.74 9.86 37.09
C LEU A 334 28.76 9.67 38.20
N ALA A 335 29.80 10.54 38.31
CA ALA A 335 30.79 10.54 39.37
C ALA A 335 30.17 10.82 40.76
N VAL A 336 29.00 11.48 40.85
CA VAL A 336 28.30 11.70 42.13
C VAL A 336 27.70 10.35 42.64
N TYR A 337 27.21 9.53 41.73
CA TYR A 337 26.64 8.22 42.07
C TYR A 337 27.73 7.18 42.39
N ALA A 338 28.90 7.24 41.77
CA ALA A 338 30.03 6.40 42.08
C ALA A 338 30.55 6.61 43.52
N ARG A 339 30.40 7.80 44.09
CA ARG A 339 30.75 8.07 45.51
C ARG A 339 29.76 7.48 46.51
N LEU A 340 28.51 7.22 46.10
CA LEU A 340 27.50 6.61 46.99
C LEU A 340 27.62 5.09 47.05
N THR A 341 28.23 4.46 46.04
CA THR A 341 28.45 3.00 46.03
C THR A 341 29.82 2.56 46.55
N GLY A 342 30.77 3.50 46.77
CA GLY A 342 32.13 3.23 47.26
C GLY A 342 32.29 3.15 48.79
N GLY A 343 31.19 3.04 49.54
CA GLY A 343 31.21 3.02 51.01
C GLY A 343 30.78 1.70 51.67
N LEU A 344 30.83 0.58 50.93
CA LEU A 344 30.60 -0.77 51.44
C LEU A 344 31.73 -1.67 50.93
N ALA A 345 32.86 -1.60 51.62
CA ALA A 345 33.88 -2.62 51.67
C ALA A 345 34.26 -2.86 53.13
#